data_12ccd999df5349a893131d052d8045ac
#
_entry.id   12ccd999df5349a893131d052d8045ac
#
_cell.length_a   1.000
_cell.length_b   1.000
_cell.length_c   1.000
_cell.angle_alpha   90.00
_cell.angle_beta   90.00
_cell.angle_gamma   90.00
#
_symmetry.space_group_name_H-M   'P 1'
#
loop_
_entity.id
_entity.type
_entity.pdbx_description
1 polymer ?
#
loop_
_entity_poly.entity_id
_entity_poly.type
_entity_poly.pdbx_seq_one_letter_code
_entity_poly.pdbx_strand_id
1 'polypeptide(L)'
;MRLLQGTKVVEAPAGWREALVASGRGVVVDVGAGDGRFVYESARRDAERFYIAIDPDATALGEYAFRAARKPARGGIANAAFVVAAVEQLPPELLALAGLVRVNFPWGSLLRGLLEPQPATLSAVASLALPDGAFEFVLSYDPTQDTGAFAGERLPAPDEPYIDQRLIPAYATAGLDVEEQRRLSREEALAIPSSWGRRLLHGRRRDVFLVRGSVSRPPRSANLTGS
;
A
#
# COMPACT_ATOMS: atom_id res chain seq x y z
N MET A 1 7.68 2.79 -16.75
CA MET A 1 7.56 2.41 -15.31
C MET A 1 8.81 1.67 -14.85
N ARG A 2 9.38 2.07 -13.71
CA ARG A 2 10.63 1.50 -13.19
C ARG A 2 10.36 0.27 -12.33
N LEU A 3 10.90 -0.88 -12.72
CA LEU A 3 10.82 -2.15 -12.00
C LEU A 3 12.17 -2.50 -11.37
N LEU A 4 12.14 -3.05 -10.17
CA LEU A 4 13.33 -3.66 -9.57
C LEU A 4 13.32 -5.18 -9.86
N GLN A 5 14.24 -5.63 -10.70
CA GLN A 5 14.45 -7.05 -11.03
C GLN A 5 15.78 -7.53 -10.45
N GLY A 6 15.71 -8.35 -9.43
CA GLY A 6 16.89 -8.72 -8.67
C GLY A 6 17.51 -7.51 -7.98
N THR A 7 18.66 -7.06 -8.44
CA THR A 7 19.36 -5.87 -7.92
C THR A 7 19.37 -4.69 -8.90
N LYS A 8 18.70 -4.81 -10.05
CA LYS A 8 18.74 -3.81 -11.11
C LYS A 8 17.39 -3.14 -11.29
N VAL A 9 17.40 -1.82 -11.35
CA VAL A 9 16.24 -1.05 -11.79
C VAL A 9 16.22 -1.06 -13.32
N VAL A 10 15.12 -1.52 -13.89
CA VAL A 10 14.89 -1.63 -15.33
C VAL A 10 13.57 -0.97 -15.70
N GLU A 11 13.41 -0.57 -16.95
CA GLU A 11 12.11 -0.14 -17.44
C GLU A 11 11.20 -1.35 -17.68
N ALA A 12 9.92 -1.20 -17.32
CA ALA A 12 8.92 -2.20 -17.65
C ALA A 12 8.85 -2.40 -19.18
N PRO A 13 8.75 -3.66 -19.65
CA PRO A 13 8.60 -3.88 -21.08
C PRO A 13 7.31 -3.24 -21.61
N ALA A 14 7.33 -2.84 -22.87
CA ALA A 14 6.12 -2.36 -23.55
C ALA A 14 5.03 -3.43 -23.47
N GLY A 15 3.79 -3.00 -23.20
CA GLY A 15 2.65 -3.91 -23.04
C GLY A 15 2.62 -4.67 -21.71
N TRP A 16 3.43 -4.29 -20.71
CA TRP A 16 3.45 -4.96 -19.40
C TRP A 16 2.06 -4.97 -18.73
N ARG A 17 1.39 -3.82 -18.73
CA ARG A 17 0.03 -3.69 -18.16
C ARG A 17 -0.98 -4.57 -18.91
N GLU A 18 -0.96 -4.49 -20.22
CA GLU A 18 -1.85 -5.24 -21.11
C GLU A 18 -1.69 -6.75 -20.91
N ALA A 19 -0.45 -7.22 -20.81
CA ALA A 19 -0.15 -8.62 -20.53
C ALA A 19 -0.66 -9.06 -19.15
N LEU A 20 -0.52 -8.20 -18.12
CA LEU A 20 -1.05 -8.48 -16.79
C LEU A 20 -2.57 -8.54 -16.79
N VAL A 21 -3.25 -7.58 -17.41
CA VAL A 21 -4.71 -7.56 -17.54
C VAL A 21 -5.21 -8.79 -18.32
N ALA A 22 -4.55 -9.12 -19.43
CA ALA A 22 -4.91 -10.29 -20.25
C ALA A 22 -4.70 -11.64 -19.52
N SER A 23 -3.88 -11.66 -18.45
CA SER A 23 -3.71 -12.87 -17.63
C SER A 23 -4.95 -13.24 -16.82
N GLY A 24 -5.91 -12.32 -16.66
CA GLY A 24 -7.14 -12.51 -15.87
C GLY A 24 -6.91 -12.63 -14.36
N ARG A 25 -5.68 -12.44 -13.88
CA ARG A 25 -5.37 -12.53 -12.45
C ARG A 25 -5.86 -11.30 -11.69
N GLY A 26 -6.44 -11.52 -10.52
CA GLY A 26 -6.71 -10.42 -9.59
C GLY A 26 -5.40 -9.77 -9.14
N VAL A 27 -5.36 -8.43 -9.13
CA VAL A 27 -4.14 -7.68 -8.75
C VAL A 27 -4.27 -7.14 -7.34
N VAL A 28 -3.23 -7.33 -6.54
CA VAL A 28 -3.07 -6.75 -5.20
C VAL A 28 -1.87 -5.80 -5.22
N VAL A 29 -2.07 -4.57 -4.81
CA VAL A 29 -1.01 -3.55 -4.72
C VAL A 29 -0.74 -3.24 -3.26
N ASP A 30 0.52 -3.29 -2.83
CA ASP A 30 1.00 -2.85 -1.51
C ASP A 30 1.77 -1.55 -1.67
N VAL A 31 1.22 -0.45 -1.13
CA VAL A 31 1.80 0.90 -1.22
C VAL A 31 2.62 1.20 0.02
N GLY A 32 3.85 1.69 -0.17
CA GLY A 32 4.82 1.82 0.91
C GLY A 32 5.31 0.44 1.38
N ALA A 33 5.61 -0.44 0.43
CA ALA A 33 5.88 -1.85 0.68
C ALA A 33 7.18 -2.10 1.47
N GLY A 34 8.02 -1.07 1.68
CA GLY A 34 9.29 -1.16 2.37
C GLY A 34 10.22 -2.19 1.72
N ASP A 35 10.51 -3.29 2.41
CA ASP A 35 11.35 -4.36 1.84
C ASP A 35 10.63 -5.29 0.85
N GLY A 36 9.31 -5.13 0.65
CA GLY A 36 8.51 -5.94 -0.25
C GLY A 36 8.17 -7.34 0.28
N ARG A 37 8.43 -7.60 1.56
CA ARG A 37 8.18 -8.90 2.18
C ARG A 37 6.73 -9.35 2.09
N PHE A 38 5.79 -8.42 2.32
CA PHE A 38 4.37 -8.74 2.23
C PHE A 38 4.03 -9.29 0.85
N VAL A 39 4.45 -8.61 -0.20
CA VAL A 39 4.21 -9.00 -1.59
C VAL A 39 4.83 -10.37 -1.90
N TYR A 40 6.10 -10.57 -1.54
CA TYR A 40 6.79 -11.83 -1.79
C TYR A 40 6.13 -13.02 -1.07
N GLU A 41 5.84 -12.90 0.22
CA GLU A 41 5.24 -13.98 1.00
C GLU A 41 3.79 -14.26 0.60
N SER A 42 3.04 -13.22 0.22
CA SER A 42 1.66 -13.38 -0.27
C SER A 42 1.64 -14.05 -1.64
N ALA A 43 2.47 -13.63 -2.58
CA ALA A 43 2.57 -14.24 -3.90
C ALA A 43 2.99 -15.70 -3.86
N ARG A 44 3.82 -16.09 -2.89
CA ARG A 44 4.20 -17.51 -2.68
C ARG A 44 3.06 -18.39 -2.20
N ARG A 45 2.10 -17.81 -1.46
CA ARG A 45 0.97 -18.55 -0.88
C ARG A 45 -0.24 -18.59 -1.80
N ASP A 46 -0.34 -17.61 -2.69
CA ASP A 46 -1.47 -17.43 -3.58
C ASP A 46 -0.96 -17.19 -5.02
N ALA A 47 -1.00 -18.23 -5.82
CA ALA A 47 -0.58 -18.20 -7.22
C ALA A 47 -1.65 -17.62 -8.17
N GLU A 48 -2.90 -17.49 -7.70
CA GLU A 48 -4.02 -17.03 -8.51
C GLU A 48 -4.00 -15.50 -8.69
N ARG A 49 -3.38 -14.79 -7.77
CA ARG A 49 -3.27 -13.34 -7.82
C ARG A 49 -1.87 -12.89 -8.24
N PHE A 50 -1.81 -11.66 -8.74
CA PHE A 50 -0.57 -10.96 -9.01
C PHE A 50 -0.36 -9.85 -7.98
N TYR A 51 0.83 -9.79 -7.39
CA TYR A 51 1.15 -8.89 -6.30
C TYR A 51 2.14 -7.82 -6.74
N ILE A 52 1.91 -6.57 -6.40
CA ILE A 52 2.77 -5.43 -6.77
C ILE A 52 3.20 -4.70 -5.50
N ALA A 53 4.50 -4.62 -5.27
CA ALA A 53 5.10 -3.78 -4.24
C ALA A 53 5.42 -2.41 -4.85
N ILE A 54 5.02 -1.32 -4.19
CA ILE A 54 5.39 0.05 -4.57
C ILE A 54 6.13 0.68 -3.40
N ASP A 55 7.37 1.11 -3.63
CA ASP A 55 8.15 1.88 -2.66
C ASP A 55 9.16 2.76 -3.38
N PRO A 56 9.42 4.01 -2.93
CA PRO A 56 10.44 4.86 -3.54
C PRO A 56 11.87 4.40 -3.28
N ASP A 57 12.11 3.63 -2.21
CA ASP A 57 13.43 3.14 -1.85
C ASP A 57 13.74 1.79 -2.51
N ALA A 58 14.44 1.87 -3.65
CA ALA A 58 14.90 0.69 -4.37
C ALA A 58 15.85 -0.20 -3.52
N THR A 59 16.56 0.38 -2.55
CA THR A 59 17.46 -0.37 -1.67
C THR A 59 16.65 -1.20 -0.67
N ALA A 60 15.61 -0.62 -0.09
CA ALA A 60 14.70 -1.33 0.80
C ALA A 60 14.03 -2.52 0.10
N LEU A 61 13.47 -2.31 -1.12
CA LEU A 61 12.85 -3.35 -1.93
C LEU A 61 13.82 -4.48 -2.32
N GLY A 62 15.14 -4.23 -2.30
CA GLY A 62 16.17 -5.07 -2.92
C GLY A 62 16.18 -6.51 -2.46
N GLU A 63 15.96 -6.77 -1.16
CA GLU A 63 16.04 -8.12 -0.62
C GLU A 63 15.00 -9.06 -1.24
N TYR A 64 13.72 -8.67 -1.22
CA TYR A 64 12.64 -9.53 -1.71
C TYR A 64 12.50 -9.49 -3.23
N ALA A 65 12.85 -8.40 -3.90
CA ALA A 65 12.98 -8.36 -5.35
C ALA A 65 14.06 -9.33 -5.85
N PHE A 66 15.20 -9.41 -5.15
CA PHE A 66 16.25 -10.39 -5.45
C PHE A 66 15.78 -11.83 -5.25
N ARG A 67 15.08 -12.11 -4.14
CA ARG A 67 14.53 -13.45 -3.87
C ARG A 67 13.51 -13.86 -4.93
N ALA A 68 12.62 -12.94 -5.33
CA ALA A 68 11.60 -13.17 -6.36
C ALA A 68 12.19 -13.49 -7.72
N ALA A 69 13.30 -12.86 -8.10
CA ALA A 69 13.98 -13.05 -9.38
C ALA A 69 14.80 -14.37 -9.48
N ARG A 70 14.87 -15.16 -8.41
CA ARG A 70 15.61 -16.45 -8.43
C ARG A 70 14.87 -17.50 -9.24
N LYS A 71 15.55 -18.61 -9.52
CA LYS A 71 14.87 -19.79 -10.11
C LYS A 71 13.77 -20.31 -9.16
N PRO A 72 12.65 -20.84 -9.67
CA PRO A 72 11.56 -21.35 -8.82
C PRO A 72 12.02 -22.33 -7.75
N ALA A 73 12.93 -23.25 -8.08
CA ALA A 73 13.52 -24.19 -7.13
C ALA A 73 14.32 -23.53 -5.98
N ARG A 74 14.60 -22.23 -6.08
CA ARG A 74 15.31 -21.43 -5.08
C ARG A 74 14.43 -20.33 -4.50
N GLY A 75 13.10 -20.46 -4.59
CA GLY A 75 12.13 -19.51 -4.06
C GLY A 75 11.77 -18.36 -5.00
N GLY A 76 12.14 -18.43 -6.29
CA GLY A 76 11.68 -17.46 -7.28
C GLY A 76 10.17 -17.57 -7.53
N ILE A 77 9.56 -16.44 -7.83
CA ILE A 77 8.12 -16.32 -8.10
C ILE A 77 7.88 -15.51 -9.38
N ALA A 78 6.81 -15.84 -10.09
CA ALA A 78 6.46 -15.19 -11.36
C ALA A 78 5.24 -14.26 -11.25
N ASN A 79 4.59 -14.25 -10.10
CA ASN A 79 3.34 -13.49 -9.86
C ASN A 79 3.55 -12.30 -8.93
N ALA A 80 4.72 -11.67 -9.00
CA ALA A 80 4.98 -10.43 -8.29
C ALA A 80 5.84 -9.46 -9.11
N ALA A 81 5.66 -8.16 -8.86
CA ALA A 81 6.48 -7.07 -9.36
C ALA A 81 6.85 -6.11 -8.23
N PHE A 82 8.03 -5.51 -8.35
CA PHE A 82 8.55 -4.53 -7.39
C PHE A 82 8.77 -3.22 -8.15
N VAL A 83 7.97 -2.21 -7.86
CA VAL A 83 7.94 -0.92 -8.57
C VAL A 83 8.63 0.14 -7.72
N VAL A 84 9.59 0.82 -8.31
CA VAL A 84 10.27 1.95 -7.67
C VAL A 84 9.53 3.23 -7.99
N ALA A 85 8.62 3.63 -7.11
CA ALA A 85 7.82 4.85 -7.25
C ALA A 85 7.37 5.37 -5.89
N ALA A 86 7.23 6.68 -5.76
CA ALA A 86 6.56 7.33 -4.65
C ALA A 86 5.04 7.39 -4.92
N VAL A 87 4.24 7.41 -3.84
CA VAL A 87 2.77 7.53 -3.97
C VAL A 87 2.35 8.85 -4.62
N GLU A 88 3.16 9.88 -4.47
CA GLU A 88 2.95 11.19 -5.07
C GLU A 88 3.22 11.22 -6.60
N GLN A 89 3.84 10.18 -7.14
CA GLN A 89 4.23 10.08 -8.55
C GLN A 89 4.03 8.66 -9.09
N LEU A 90 2.79 8.19 -9.05
CA LEU A 90 2.46 6.85 -9.52
C LEU A 90 2.59 6.73 -11.04
N PRO A 91 3.21 5.65 -11.55
CA PRO A 91 3.23 5.36 -12.97
C PRO A 91 1.82 5.13 -13.51
N PRO A 92 1.48 5.64 -14.72
CA PRO A 92 0.16 5.49 -15.30
C PRO A 92 -0.24 4.03 -15.54
N GLU A 93 0.72 3.14 -15.70
CA GLU A 93 0.50 1.70 -15.86
C GLU A 93 -0.16 1.04 -14.63
N LEU A 94 -0.08 1.68 -13.46
CA LEU A 94 -0.66 1.15 -12.22
C LEU A 94 -2.06 1.69 -11.93
N LEU A 95 -2.50 2.75 -12.61
CA LEU A 95 -3.79 3.38 -12.33
C LEU A 95 -4.95 2.47 -12.74
N ALA A 96 -5.98 2.39 -11.90
CA ALA A 96 -7.15 1.53 -12.10
C ALA A 96 -6.76 0.10 -12.51
N LEU A 97 -5.91 -0.54 -11.70
CA LEU A 97 -5.39 -1.89 -11.96
C LEU A 97 -5.69 -2.86 -10.82
N ALA A 98 -5.72 -2.39 -9.58
CA ALA A 98 -5.80 -3.23 -8.40
C ALA A 98 -7.25 -3.59 -8.04
N GLY A 99 -7.53 -4.87 -7.84
CA GLY A 99 -8.75 -5.32 -7.16
C GLY A 99 -8.67 -5.08 -5.65
N LEU A 100 -7.43 -5.01 -5.10
CA LEU A 100 -7.19 -4.69 -3.69
C LEU A 100 -5.94 -3.81 -3.56
N VAL A 101 -6.10 -2.66 -2.91
CA VAL A 101 -4.99 -1.78 -2.52
C VAL A 101 -4.74 -1.94 -1.02
N ARG A 102 -3.50 -2.23 -0.65
CA ARG A 102 -3.06 -2.34 0.74
C ARG A 102 -2.06 -1.26 1.10
N VAL A 103 -2.12 -0.86 2.36
CA VAL A 103 -1.07 -0.07 3.02
C VAL A 103 -0.80 -0.74 4.36
N ASN A 104 0.36 -1.35 4.50
CA ASN A 104 0.70 -2.11 5.70
C ASN A 104 1.74 -1.37 6.54
N PHE A 105 1.36 -0.88 7.73
CA PHE A 105 2.25 -0.17 8.66
C PHE A 105 3.02 0.97 7.97
N PRO A 106 2.33 1.92 7.33
CA PRO A 106 2.97 3.03 6.63
C PRO A 106 3.88 3.82 7.55
N TRP A 107 4.88 4.51 6.96
CA TRP A 107 5.79 5.39 7.65
C TRP A 107 6.11 6.63 6.79
N GLY A 108 6.74 7.64 7.39
CA GLY A 108 7.13 8.85 6.66
C GLY A 108 5.96 9.63 6.07
N SER A 109 6.12 10.12 4.83
CA SER A 109 5.10 10.93 4.13
C SER A 109 3.78 10.18 3.93
N LEU A 110 3.84 8.88 3.65
CA LEU A 110 2.63 8.08 3.47
C LEU A 110 1.81 7.98 4.76
N LEU A 111 2.45 7.70 5.92
CA LEU A 111 1.75 7.69 7.20
C LEU A 111 1.15 9.06 7.51
N ARG A 112 1.93 10.13 7.31
CA ARG A 112 1.44 11.51 7.48
C ARG A 112 0.22 11.77 6.60
N GLY A 113 0.31 11.45 5.32
CA GLY A 113 -0.78 11.69 4.34
C GLY A 113 -2.05 10.91 4.64
N LEU A 114 -1.96 9.78 5.35
CA LEU A 114 -3.12 9.02 5.81
C LEU A 114 -3.67 9.54 7.14
N LEU A 115 -2.82 9.84 8.13
CA LEU A 115 -3.28 10.30 9.45
C LEU A 115 -3.68 11.78 9.48
N GLU A 116 -3.01 12.66 8.73
CA GLU A 116 -3.44 14.03 8.47
C GLU A 116 -4.09 14.09 7.08
N PRO A 117 -5.27 13.52 6.86
CA PRO A 117 -5.76 13.04 5.57
C PRO A 117 -5.56 14.04 4.44
N GLN A 118 -4.45 13.88 3.72
CA GLN A 118 -4.05 14.75 2.62
C GLN A 118 -4.75 14.31 1.34
N PRO A 119 -5.54 15.19 0.68
CA PRO A 119 -6.31 14.82 -0.51
C PRO A 119 -5.44 14.22 -1.61
N ALA A 120 -4.23 14.73 -1.83
CA ALA A 120 -3.32 14.23 -2.85
C ALA A 120 -2.89 12.77 -2.58
N THR A 121 -2.52 12.44 -1.33
CA THR A 121 -2.14 11.07 -0.94
C THR A 121 -3.33 10.12 -1.05
N LEU A 122 -4.48 10.51 -0.53
CA LEU A 122 -5.69 9.67 -0.57
C LEU A 122 -6.15 9.41 -2.00
N SER A 123 -6.20 10.45 -2.85
CA SER A 123 -6.57 10.32 -4.25
C SER A 123 -5.57 9.46 -5.03
N ALA A 124 -4.28 9.59 -4.74
CA ALA A 124 -3.25 8.76 -5.37
C ALA A 124 -3.44 7.27 -5.02
N VAL A 125 -3.67 6.96 -3.72
CA VAL A 125 -3.94 5.58 -3.28
C VAL A 125 -5.22 5.04 -3.91
N ALA A 126 -6.32 5.82 -3.89
CA ALA A 126 -7.59 5.43 -4.50
C ALA A 126 -7.47 5.19 -6.02
N SER A 127 -6.63 5.97 -6.72
CA SER A 127 -6.44 5.86 -8.17
C SER A 127 -5.86 4.53 -8.64
N LEU A 128 -5.21 3.77 -7.76
CA LEU A 128 -4.66 2.45 -8.07
C LEU A 128 -5.74 1.37 -8.21
N ALA A 129 -6.87 1.55 -7.51
CA ALA A 129 -7.92 0.56 -7.49
C ALA A 129 -8.76 0.58 -8.77
N LEU A 130 -9.26 -0.59 -9.15
CA LEU A 130 -10.38 -0.70 -10.08
C LEU A 130 -11.62 -0.02 -9.48
N PRO A 131 -12.58 0.43 -10.29
CA PRO A 131 -13.91 0.76 -9.79
C PRO A 131 -14.47 -0.41 -8.96
N ASP A 132 -15.00 -0.11 -7.79
CA ASP A 132 -15.50 -1.09 -6.81
C ASP A 132 -14.41 -2.05 -6.27
N GLY A 133 -13.14 -1.72 -6.47
CA GLY A 133 -12.01 -2.40 -5.85
C GLY A 133 -11.97 -2.14 -4.34
N ALA A 134 -11.31 -3.03 -3.61
CA ALA A 134 -11.19 -2.91 -2.16
C ALA A 134 -9.92 -2.17 -1.75
N PHE A 135 -9.93 -1.62 -0.53
CA PHE A 135 -8.72 -1.16 0.15
C PHE A 135 -8.63 -1.70 1.57
N GLU A 136 -7.40 -1.87 2.06
CA GLU A 136 -7.11 -2.25 3.43
C GLU A 136 -5.88 -1.49 3.94
N PHE A 137 -6.05 -0.69 4.99
CA PHE A 137 -4.98 0.05 5.66
C PHE A 137 -4.76 -0.52 7.06
N VAL A 138 -3.53 -0.85 7.37
CA VAL A 138 -3.10 -1.28 8.70
C VAL A 138 -2.27 -0.16 9.30
N LEU A 139 -2.88 0.59 10.20
CA LEU A 139 -2.32 1.81 10.78
C LEU A 139 -1.81 1.54 12.21
N SER A 140 -0.62 2.01 12.51
CA SER A 140 -0.06 1.99 13.86
C SER A 140 0.88 3.16 14.02
N TYR A 141 0.53 4.07 14.92
CA TYR A 141 1.37 5.21 15.31
C TYR A 141 1.10 5.55 16.78
N ASP A 142 2.16 5.82 17.51
CA ASP A 142 2.08 6.23 18.91
C ASP A 142 2.92 7.52 19.11
N PRO A 143 2.27 8.68 19.30
CA PRO A 143 2.98 9.95 19.43
C PRO A 143 3.92 10.02 20.63
N THR A 144 3.80 9.10 21.60
CA THR A 144 4.70 9.04 22.77
C THR A 144 5.93 8.17 22.51
N GLN A 145 5.83 7.17 21.65
CA GLN A 145 6.89 6.22 21.32
C GLN A 145 7.66 6.60 20.04
N ASP A 146 7.00 7.29 19.11
CA ASP A 146 7.52 7.62 17.78
C ASP A 146 8.02 9.07 17.68
N THR A 147 8.51 9.62 18.77
CA THR A 147 8.88 11.03 18.94
C THR A 147 9.95 11.55 17.96
N GLY A 148 10.79 10.67 17.40
CA GLY A 148 11.82 11.03 16.40
C GLY A 148 11.40 10.87 14.94
N ALA A 149 10.20 10.37 14.68
CA ALA A 149 9.79 9.95 13.35
C ALA A 149 9.56 11.09 12.35
N PHE A 150 9.20 12.28 12.84
CA PHE A 150 8.74 13.40 12.02
C PHE A 150 9.41 14.72 12.41
N ALA A 151 10.74 14.72 12.60
CA ALA A 151 11.53 15.92 12.92
C ALA A 151 10.97 16.76 14.08
N GLY A 152 10.39 16.09 15.09
CA GLY A 152 9.81 16.73 16.28
C GLY A 152 8.32 17.06 16.18
N GLU A 153 7.69 16.91 15.02
CA GLU A 153 6.24 17.00 14.89
C GLU A 153 5.57 15.71 15.36
N ARG A 154 4.39 15.83 15.91
CA ARG A 154 3.57 14.71 16.35
C ARG A 154 2.33 14.61 15.47
N LEU A 155 2.13 13.44 14.87
CA LEU A 155 0.87 13.13 14.20
C LEU A 155 -0.19 12.75 15.23
N PRO A 156 -1.48 12.86 14.90
CA PRO A 156 -2.55 12.32 15.72
C PRO A 156 -2.45 10.80 15.84
N ALA A 157 -2.77 10.27 17.03
CA ALA A 157 -2.87 8.83 17.20
C ALA A 157 -4.09 8.29 16.44
N PRO A 158 -3.98 7.17 15.74
CA PRO A 158 -5.12 6.54 15.07
C PRO A 158 -5.97 5.74 16.07
N ASP A 159 -6.58 6.43 17.04
CA ASP A 159 -7.57 5.80 17.92
C ASP A 159 -8.97 5.76 17.28
N GLU A 160 -9.89 4.98 17.86
CA GLU A 160 -11.24 4.82 17.32
C GLU A 160 -11.96 6.15 17.12
N PRO A 161 -12.00 7.08 18.10
CA PRO A 161 -12.65 8.37 17.91
C PRO A 161 -12.04 9.20 16.78
N TYR A 162 -10.71 9.20 16.64
CA TYR A 162 -10.04 9.92 15.58
C TYR A 162 -10.34 9.32 14.20
N ILE A 163 -10.32 7.99 14.09
CA ILE A 163 -10.66 7.28 12.86
C ILE A 163 -12.10 7.63 12.45
N ASP A 164 -13.06 7.51 13.36
CA ASP A 164 -14.48 7.74 13.05
C ASP A 164 -14.80 9.19 12.69
N GLN A 165 -14.24 10.15 13.43
CA GLN A 165 -14.60 11.56 13.30
C GLN A 165 -13.78 12.30 12.25
N ARG A 166 -12.56 11.85 11.96
CA ARG A 166 -11.63 12.59 11.09
C ARG A 166 -11.23 11.79 9.84
N LEU A 167 -10.85 10.52 10.01
CA LEU A 167 -10.32 9.76 8.86
C LEU A 167 -11.45 9.28 7.95
N ILE A 168 -12.51 8.68 8.48
CA ILE A 168 -13.59 8.13 7.66
C ILE A 168 -14.24 9.20 6.75
N PRO A 169 -14.64 10.39 7.25
CA PRO A 169 -15.20 11.42 6.39
C PRO A 169 -14.23 11.93 5.32
N ALA A 170 -12.94 12.06 5.66
CA ALA A 170 -11.94 12.52 4.73
C ALA A 170 -11.62 11.47 3.66
N TYR A 171 -11.58 10.19 4.04
CA TYR A 171 -11.38 9.07 3.12
C TYR A 171 -12.54 8.96 2.12
N ALA A 172 -13.78 9.07 2.59
CA ALA A 172 -14.97 9.08 1.74
C ALA A 172 -14.92 10.22 0.69
N THR A 173 -14.43 11.41 1.08
CA THR A 173 -14.25 12.52 0.13
C THR A 173 -13.26 12.19 -0.99
N ALA A 174 -12.29 11.30 -0.74
CA ALA A 174 -11.35 10.83 -1.73
C ALA A 174 -11.81 9.56 -2.49
N GLY A 175 -13.04 9.09 -2.23
CA GLY A 175 -13.59 7.88 -2.83
C GLY A 175 -13.14 6.57 -2.16
N LEU A 176 -12.70 6.65 -0.90
CA LEU A 176 -12.37 5.50 -0.07
C LEU A 176 -13.48 5.30 0.96
N ASP A 177 -14.49 4.53 0.61
CA ASP A 177 -15.68 4.28 1.45
C ASP A 177 -15.36 3.21 2.49
N VAL A 178 -15.20 3.63 3.75
CA VAL A 178 -14.85 2.73 4.85
C VAL A 178 -16.09 1.91 5.26
N GLU A 179 -15.95 0.58 5.24
CA GLU A 179 -16.98 -0.39 5.62
C GLU A 179 -16.71 -0.99 7.00
N GLU A 180 -15.45 -1.08 7.37
CA GLU A 180 -15.03 -1.61 8.67
C GLU A 180 -13.80 -0.87 9.18
N GLN A 181 -13.84 -0.51 10.44
CA GLN A 181 -12.65 -0.18 11.22
C GLN A 181 -12.65 -1.01 12.51
N ARG A 182 -11.50 -1.53 12.88
CA ARG A 182 -11.33 -2.25 14.13
C ARG A 182 -9.88 -2.29 14.59
N ARG A 183 -9.72 -2.46 15.89
CA ARG A 183 -8.40 -2.77 16.45
C ARG A 183 -8.04 -4.22 16.12
N LEU A 184 -6.80 -4.44 15.67
CA LEU A 184 -6.23 -5.78 15.52
C LEU A 184 -5.66 -6.27 16.86
N SER A 185 -5.84 -7.54 17.13
CA SER A 185 -5.06 -8.22 18.16
C SER A 185 -3.57 -8.23 17.75
N ARG A 186 -2.70 -8.42 18.74
CA ARG A 186 -1.26 -8.55 18.47
C ARG A 186 -0.95 -9.73 17.55
N GLU A 187 -1.67 -10.83 17.70
CA GLU A 187 -1.52 -12.02 16.87
C GLU A 187 -1.87 -11.73 15.41
N GLU A 188 -3.03 -11.11 15.15
CA GLU A 188 -3.46 -10.71 13.82
C GLU A 188 -2.46 -9.75 13.17
N ALA A 189 -1.99 -8.74 13.92
CA ALA A 189 -1.03 -7.78 13.43
C ALA A 189 0.33 -8.42 13.07
N LEU A 190 0.80 -9.38 13.87
CA LEU A 190 2.03 -10.13 13.62
C LEU A 190 1.90 -11.18 12.50
N ALA A 191 0.68 -11.62 12.20
CA ALA A 191 0.41 -12.53 11.07
C ALA A 191 0.60 -11.84 9.70
N ILE A 192 0.53 -10.50 9.66
CA ILE A 192 0.86 -9.73 8.46
C ILE A 192 2.36 -9.85 8.21
N PRO A 193 2.81 -10.34 7.05
CA PRO A 193 4.23 -10.57 6.79
C PRO A 193 4.97 -9.27 6.45
N SER A 194 5.02 -8.33 7.40
CA SER A 194 5.74 -7.07 7.30
C SER A 194 6.96 -7.08 8.23
N SER A 195 8.15 -6.81 7.70
CA SER A 195 9.37 -6.69 8.50
C SER A 195 9.31 -5.44 9.39
N TRP A 196 8.78 -4.34 8.86
CA TRP A 196 8.60 -3.11 9.62
C TRP A 196 7.53 -3.28 10.72
N GLY A 197 6.38 -3.88 10.41
CA GLY A 197 5.34 -4.19 11.40
C GLY A 197 5.88 -5.03 12.56
N ARG A 198 6.72 -6.03 12.28
CA ARG A 198 7.39 -6.81 13.33
C ARG A 198 8.29 -5.96 14.21
N ARG A 199 9.07 -5.03 13.64
CA ARG A 199 9.93 -4.11 14.42
C ARG A 199 9.10 -3.19 15.29
N LEU A 200 8.04 -2.60 14.75
CA LEU A 200 7.13 -1.71 15.50
C LEU A 200 6.49 -2.42 16.70
N LEU A 201 6.12 -3.68 16.53
CA LEU A 201 5.42 -4.46 17.54
C LEU A 201 6.37 -5.19 18.52
N HIS A 202 7.69 -5.23 18.22
CA HIS A 202 8.64 -5.94 19.07
C HIS A 202 8.84 -5.23 20.42
N GLY A 203 8.56 -5.97 21.52
CA GLY A 203 8.79 -5.47 22.88
C GLY A 203 7.91 -4.30 23.33
N ARG A 204 6.95 -3.85 22.53
CA ARG A 204 6.09 -2.69 22.82
C ARG A 204 4.61 -3.07 22.74
N ARG A 205 3.81 -2.49 23.63
CA ARG A 205 2.35 -2.48 23.47
C ARG A 205 2.02 -1.32 22.53
N ARG A 206 1.33 -1.63 21.45
CA ARG A 206 0.97 -0.68 20.41
C ARG A 206 -0.40 -1.04 19.86
N ASP A 207 -1.19 -0.04 19.67
CA ASP A 207 -2.48 -0.21 19.01
C ASP A 207 -2.26 -0.30 17.49
N VAL A 208 -2.95 -1.22 16.88
CA VAL A 208 -2.96 -1.43 15.44
C VAL A 208 -4.40 -1.45 14.99
N PHE A 209 -4.74 -0.62 14.02
CA PHE A 209 -6.08 -0.52 13.46
C PHE A 209 -6.10 -1.01 12.02
N LEU A 210 -7.08 -1.81 11.71
CA LEU A 210 -7.49 -2.13 10.35
C LEU A 210 -8.60 -1.16 9.97
N VAL A 211 -8.42 -0.49 8.83
CA VAL A 211 -9.45 0.32 8.17
C VAL A 211 -9.61 -0.24 6.77
N ARG A 212 -10.79 -0.74 6.41
CA ARG A 212 -11.02 -1.33 5.10
C ARG A 212 -12.37 -0.95 4.51
N GLY A 213 -12.47 -1.07 3.20
CA GLY A 213 -13.70 -0.77 2.47
C GLY A 213 -13.52 -0.88 0.98
N SER A 214 -14.39 -0.20 0.26
CA SER A 214 -14.43 -0.17 -1.20
C SER A 214 -13.99 1.20 -1.75
N VAL A 215 -13.54 1.20 -3.00
CA VAL A 215 -13.16 2.42 -3.70
C VAL A 215 -14.28 2.81 -4.65
N SER A 216 -15.03 3.83 -4.28
CA SER A 216 -16.03 4.40 -5.16
C SER A 216 -15.36 5.22 -6.28
N ARG A 217 -16.01 5.27 -7.43
CA ARG A 217 -15.53 6.11 -8.54
C ARG A 217 -15.55 7.56 -8.09
N PRO A 218 -14.42 8.31 -8.11
CA PRO A 218 -14.48 9.72 -7.81
C PRO A 218 -15.51 10.39 -8.72
N PRO A 219 -16.33 11.34 -8.23
CA PRO A 219 -17.26 12.07 -9.09
C PRO A 219 -16.43 12.64 -10.25
N ARG A 220 -16.85 12.37 -11.49
CA ARG A 220 -16.22 12.96 -12.67
C ARG A 220 -16.16 14.46 -12.40
N SER A 221 -14.97 15.04 -12.31
CA SER A 221 -14.82 16.47 -12.27
C SER A 221 -15.64 17.03 -13.42
N ALA A 222 -16.68 17.81 -13.09
CA ALA A 222 -17.45 18.53 -14.06
C ALA A 222 -16.44 19.32 -14.89
N ASN A 223 -16.33 18.99 -16.17
CA ASN A 223 -15.58 19.78 -17.13
C ASN A 223 -16.08 21.21 -16.98
N LEU A 224 -15.24 22.07 -16.38
CA LEU A 224 -15.36 23.51 -16.57
C LEU A 224 -15.01 23.81 -18.02
N THR A 225 -15.91 23.48 -18.93
CA THR A 225 -15.99 24.13 -20.22
C THR A 225 -16.62 25.48 -19.95
N GLY A 226 -15.79 26.40 -19.52
CA GLY A 226 -16.10 27.83 -19.55
C GLY A 226 -15.86 28.33 -20.94
N SER A 227 -16.88 28.89 -21.48
CA SER A 227 -16.98 29.65 -22.73
C SER A 227 -15.91 30.73 -22.88
#